data_7eb1d1c97c3ac73f0912a487f99b334f
#
_entry.id   7eb1d1c97c3ac73f0912a487f99b334f
#
_cell.length_a   1.000
_cell.length_b   1.000
_cell.length_c   1.000
_cell.angle_alpha   90.00
_cell.angle_beta   90.00
_cell.angle_gamma   90.00
#
_symmetry.space_group_name_H-M   'P 1'
#
loop_
_entity.id
_entity.type
_entity.pdbx_description
1 polymer ?
#
loop_
_entity_poly.entity_id
_entity_poly.type
_entity_poly.pdbx_seq_one_letter_code
_entity_poly.pdbx_strand_id
1 'polypeptide(L)'
;MSSKAKKKSRTSFGATAPPFIDYLQDILRRYPDGGQILKELIQNGDDAKATEVVFIHDERSYGTESLWTDELGEYQGPALYAYNNAAFSAEDWEGIQKVGRSVKRNDPNKVGRFGIGFNSVYHITGKITHIHILYLIVLVRLLVLKKTCLVTCFTRFYFTDVPSIFSSEHLGFMDPQEQIFGSGGFRLSLEDEEDQGVLMNMSDQFQPFQDIVSLVSGQKWSKVITEDQHFDGTIFRFPLRNRASKISDNLYDSNKVVELFDSFIADAELSLLFLKNVTSVSLIHIDVHGTVNTRLEVKSSVPSDVMLESEDTSVIKSSTAFKLITLNSEEHKESKWLVTACTLKEGNVENLDSLAKKLSFFPQVDLAFFCGEKRDNSESRLSCFLPLPNNESNKTGLPVYVNACFGLTDNRRHIKWQEEDQKHDEHAVWNELLMKEVLPKAYVQIIEDAIKLAQESTLPVSSVYDLWPDVDQIRHRQKWYAVSLDVLHHLFRQNVAVLSLAKDEKKFITVSEAVFPCNGPTSSDILAAIKRTLVSCGEKLVTLPGSVAGAIKEAYPHFSTLKYVTPALLRDILRRNGVHLISKEDKLSLLEFILSDGKYRELKGLPMLPLSDGSFRSFTDRDEDTALIDSDRFPR
;
A
#
# COMPACT_ATOMS: atom_id res chain seq x y z
N MET A 1 -55.24 27.45 56.02
CA MET A 1 -54.71 26.06 55.83
C MET A 1 -53.89 26.02 54.57
N SER A 2 -52.56 26.08 54.69
CA SER A 2 -51.62 26.08 53.53
C SER A 2 -51.18 24.66 53.26
N SER A 3 -51.55 24.12 52.05
CA SER A 3 -51.10 22.80 51.60
C SER A 3 -49.68 22.90 51.08
N LYS A 4 -48.71 22.40 51.83
CA LYS A 4 -47.33 22.20 51.38
C LYS A 4 -47.33 21.07 50.36
N ALA A 5 -47.16 21.40 49.03
CA ALA A 5 -46.89 20.44 48.01
C ALA A 5 -45.53 19.79 48.26
N LYS A 6 -45.52 18.46 48.46
CA LYS A 6 -44.29 17.67 48.55
C LYS A 6 -43.57 17.71 47.20
N LYS A 7 -42.40 18.38 47.11
CA LYS A 7 -41.46 18.24 46.00
C LYS A 7 -41.05 16.77 45.92
N LYS A 8 -41.51 16.04 44.90
CA LYS A 8 -40.95 14.74 44.56
C LYS A 8 -39.47 14.94 44.16
N SER A 9 -38.54 14.33 44.91
CA SER A 9 -37.15 14.30 44.56
C SER A 9 -37.01 13.52 43.27
N ARG A 10 -36.76 14.22 42.16
CA ARG A 10 -36.37 13.59 40.90
C ARG A 10 -34.90 13.21 41.01
N THR A 11 -34.61 11.93 41.09
CA THR A 11 -33.24 11.43 40.99
C THR A 11 -32.83 11.58 39.51
N SER A 12 -31.71 12.26 39.28
CA SER A 12 -31.12 12.33 37.94
C SER A 12 -30.64 10.93 37.53
N PHE A 13 -31.10 10.48 36.39
CA PHE A 13 -30.74 9.20 35.81
C PHE A 13 -30.03 9.49 34.49
N GLY A 14 -28.70 9.25 34.42
CA GLY A 14 -27.88 9.44 33.23
C GLY A 14 -26.92 8.28 33.05
N ALA A 15 -26.65 7.93 31.82
CA ALA A 15 -25.60 6.96 31.51
C ALA A 15 -24.23 7.57 31.91
N THR A 16 -23.48 6.86 32.72
CA THR A 16 -22.07 7.18 32.97
C THR A 16 -21.21 6.64 31.83
N ALA A 17 -20.27 7.45 31.33
CA ALA A 17 -19.28 6.94 30.37
C ALA A 17 -18.47 5.79 31.00
N PRO A 18 -18.16 4.72 30.27
CA PRO A 18 -17.30 3.66 30.80
C PRO A 18 -15.93 4.23 31.18
N PRO A 19 -15.24 3.63 32.17
CA PRO A 19 -13.88 4.00 32.50
C PRO A 19 -12.95 3.97 31.28
N PHE A 20 -11.98 4.87 31.23
CA PHE A 20 -11.04 4.96 30.12
C PHE A 20 -10.30 3.64 29.85
N ILE A 21 -10.00 2.88 30.90
CA ILE A 21 -9.35 1.56 30.80
C ILE A 21 -10.19 0.57 30.00
N ASP A 22 -11.52 0.51 30.22
CA ASP A 22 -12.40 -0.40 29.49
C ASP A 22 -12.39 -0.10 27.99
N TYR A 23 -12.30 1.18 27.66
CA TYR A 23 -12.17 1.63 26.28
C TYR A 23 -10.83 1.22 25.66
N LEU A 24 -9.71 1.35 26.37
CA LEU A 24 -8.39 0.89 25.92
C LEU A 24 -8.38 -0.62 25.71
N GLN A 25 -8.92 -1.41 26.67
CA GLN A 25 -9.03 -2.85 26.52
C GLN A 25 -9.82 -3.25 25.28
N ASP A 26 -10.91 -2.55 24.98
CA ASP A 26 -11.75 -2.81 23.81
C ASP A 26 -11.00 -2.48 22.50
N ILE A 27 -10.20 -1.42 22.48
CA ILE A 27 -9.30 -1.13 21.35
C ILE A 27 -8.29 -2.26 21.16
N LEU A 28 -7.59 -2.68 22.21
CA LEU A 28 -6.54 -3.69 22.13
C LEU A 28 -7.09 -5.07 21.70
N ARG A 29 -8.32 -5.39 22.02
CA ARG A 29 -8.99 -6.60 21.51
C ARG A 29 -9.27 -6.52 20.02
N ARG A 30 -9.60 -5.34 19.49
CA ARG A 30 -9.90 -5.12 18.07
C ARG A 30 -8.65 -4.96 17.23
N TYR A 31 -7.62 -4.33 17.79
CA TYR A 31 -6.32 -4.13 17.16
C TYR A 31 -5.35 -5.22 17.61
N PRO A 32 -5.04 -6.21 16.77
CA PRO A 32 -4.06 -7.23 17.13
C PRO A 32 -2.65 -6.63 17.24
N ASP A 33 -1.87 -7.19 18.14
CA ASP A 33 -0.45 -6.91 18.28
C ASP A 33 0.32 -7.19 16.99
N GLY A 34 1.42 -6.48 16.76
CA GLY A 34 2.33 -6.68 15.63
C GLY A 34 2.59 -5.41 14.80
N GLY A 35 3.14 -5.58 13.60
CA GLY A 35 3.62 -4.48 12.71
C GLY A 35 2.62 -3.37 12.39
N GLN A 36 1.34 -3.57 12.67
CA GLN A 36 0.32 -2.54 12.52
C GLN A 36 0.56 -1.33 13.44
N ILE A 37 1.19 -1.53 14.61
CA ILE A 37 1.49 -0.44 15.56
C ILE A 37 2.45 0.57 14.92
N LEU A 38 3.54 0.10 14.29
CA LEU A 38 4.49 0.98 13.60
C LEU A 38 3.82 1.71 12.43
N LYS A 39 2.95 1.02 11.70
CA LYS A 39 2.20 1.61 10.59
C LYS A 39 1.28 2.75 11.04
N GLU A 40 0.59 2.61 12.17
CA GLU A 40 -0.24 3.68 12.73
C GLU A 40 0.61 4.90 13.15
N LEU A 41 1.81 4.68 13.71
CA LEU A 41 2.72 5.77 14.07
C LEU A 41 3.31 6.48 12.85
N ILE A 42 3.68 5.74 11.79
CA ILE A 42 4.10 6.31 10.49
C ILE A 42 2.97 7.16 9.90
N GLN A 43 1.74 6.65 9.91
CA GLN A 43 0.58 7.35 9.39
C GLN A 43 0.28 8.64 10.17
N ASN A 44 0.46 8.63 11.49
CA ASN A 44 0.33 9.84 12.30
C ASN A 44 1.41 10.87 11.97
N GLY A 45 2.65 10.42 11.71
CA GLY A 45 3.75 11.29 11.24
C GLY A 45 3.44 11.89 9.87
N ASP A 46 2.92 11.10 8.93
CA ASP A 46 2.51 11.59 7.60
C ASP A 46 1.38 12.62 7.68
N ASP A 47 0.38 12.40 8.55
CA ASP A 47 -0.70 13.34 8.84
C ASP A 47 -0.20 14.64 9.49
N ALA A 48 0.89 14.57 10.28
CA ALA A 48 1.57 15.71 10.87
C ALA A 48 2.53 16.43 9.90
N LYS A 49 2.65 15.94 8.66
CA LYS A 49 3.57 16.42 7.60
C LYS A 49 5.05 16.19 7.91
N ALA A 50 5.36 15.21 8.74
CA ALA A 50 6.73 14.76 8.92
C ALA A 50 7.28 14.18 7.62
N THR A 51 8.56 14.37 7.38
CA THR A 51 9.28 13.77 6.24
C THR A 51 10.10 12.56 6.65
N GLU A 52 10.34 12.41 7.96
CA GLU A 52 11.14 11.34 8.54
C GLU A 52 10.45 10.74 9.76
N VAL A 53 10.52 9.40 9.87
CA VAL A 53 10.11 8.65 11.06
C VAL A 53 11.24 7.70 11.45
N VAL A 54 11.60 7.67 12.74
CA VAL A 54 12.63 6.78 13.27
C VAL A 54 12.08 5.99 14.44
N PHE A 55 12.18 4.66 14.36
CA PHE A 55 11.88 3.78 15.49
C PHE A 55 13.20 3.31 16.13
N ILE A 56 13.27 3.40 17.46
CA ILE A 56 14.47 3.05 18.20
C ILE A 56 14.11 2.03 19.27
N HIS A 57 14.67 0.83 19.18
CA HIS A 57 14.66 -0.16 20.22
C HIS A 57 15.87 0.04 21.10
N ASP A 58 15.66 0.51 22.32
CA ASP A 58 16.71 0.78 23.30
C ASP A 58 16.61 -0.25 24.44
N GLU A 59 17.64 -1.09 24.57
CA GLU A 59 17.72 -2.14 25.61
C GLU A 59 18.38 -1.66 26.90
N ARG A 60 18.82 -0.40 26.96
CA ARG A 60 19.48 0.14 28.14
C ARG A 60 18.53 0.31 29.31
N SER A 61 19.12 0.30 30.50
CA SER A 61 18.50 0.75 31.75
C SER A 61 19.19 2.00 32.25
N TYR A 62 18.43 2.90 32.80
CA TYR A 62 18.87 4.21 33.25
C TYR A 62 18.83 4.33 34.78
N GLY A 63 19.42 5.39 35.32
CA GLY A 63 19.46 5.66 36.75
C GLY A 63 18.06 5.79 37.38
N THR A 64 17.98 5.58 38.69
CA THR A 64 16.72 5.63 39.45
C THR A 64 16.84 6.45 40.74
N GLU A 65 17.93 7.23 40.91
CA GLU A 65 18.17 7.99 42.12
C GLU A 65 17.49 9.38 42.08
N SER A 66 17.37 9.99 40.89
CA SER A 66 16.75 11.32 40.72
C SER A 66 15.51 11.23 39.84
N LEU A 67 14.43 10.71 40.42
CA LEU A 67 13.12 10.54 39.77
C LEU A 67 12.06 11.43 40.36
N TRP A 68 11.01 11.72 39.60
CA TRP A 68 9.84 12.45 40.08
C TRP A 68 9.15 11.71 41.25
N THR A 69 8.96 10.40 41.09
CA THR A 69 8.53 9.48 42.14
C THR A 69 9.30 8.16 42.03
N ASP A 70 9.47 7.44 43.15
CA ASP A 70 10.18 6.16 43.18
C ASP A 70 9.51 5.12 42.26
N GLU A 71 8.19 5.20 42.08
CA GLU A 71 7.42 4.31 41.19
C GLU A 71 7.85 4.41 39.73
N LEU A 72 8.36 5.55 39.27
CA LEU A 72 8.85 5.74 37.91
C LEU A 72 10.16 4.99 37.62
N GLY A 73 10.87 4.50 38.65
CA GLY A 73 12.07 3.69 38.48
C GLY A 73 11.86 2.43 37.65
N GLU A 74 10.65 1.87 37.69
CA GLU A 74 10.32 0.70 36.89
C GLU A 74 10.17 0.96 35.39
N TYR A 75 10.05 2.23 34.99
CA TYR A 75 9.97 2.68 33.59
C TYR A 75 11.31 3.17 33.04
N GLN A 76 12.40 3.07 33.81
CA GLN A 76 13.75 3.43 33.40
C GLN A 76 14.51 2.29 32.66
N GLY A 77 13.81 1.19 32.37
CA GLY A 77 14.33 0.06 31.60
C GLY A 77 14.14 0.21 30.09
N PRO A 78 14.29 -0.92 29.37
CA PRO A 78 14.18 -0.98 27.92
C PRO A 78 12.88 -0.35 27.39
N ALA A 79 12.98 0.32 26.23
CA ALA A 79 11.88 1.03 25.63
C ALA A 79 11.91 0.98 24.11
N LEU A 80 10.73 1.10 23.50
CA LEU A 80 10.59 1.48 22.09
C LEU A 80 10.35 2.99 22.02
N TYR A 81 11.09 3.65 21.14
CA TYR A 81 10.83 5.05 20.80
C TYR A 81 10.30 5.17 19.39
N ALA A 82 9.47 6.18 19.16
CA ALA A 82 9.07 6.62 17.84
C ALA A 82 9.32 8.13 17.73
N TYR A 83 10.20 8.49 16.84
CA TYR A 83 10.50 9.89 16.51
C TYR A 83 9.92 10.23 15.14
N ASN A 84 9.43 11.44 14.99
CA ASN A 84 9.23 12.08 13.70
C ASN A 84 9.63 13.57 13.77
N ASN A 85 10.01 14.14 12.62
CA ASN A 85 10.51 15.52 12.53
C ASN A 85 9.39 16.57 12.38
N ALA A 86 8.17 16.29 12.84
CA ALA A 86 7.10 17.28 12.96
C ALA A 86 6.80 17.55 14.43
N ALA A 87 6.73 18.82 14.81
CA ALA A 87 6.40 19.24 16.15
C ALA A 87 4.89 19.21 16.39
N PHE A 88 4.45 18.91 17.62
CA PHE A 88 3.05 18.97 18.02
C PHE A 88 2.56 20.43 18.07
N SER A 89 1.39 20.65 17.50
CA SER A 89 0.61 21.86 17.72
C SER A 89 -0.18 21.79 19.05
N ALA A 90 -0.71 22.90 19.50
CA ALA A 90 -1.63 22.94 20.63
C ALA A 90 -2.86 22.02 20.43
N GLU A 91 -3.34 21.90 19.19
CA GLU A 91 -4.45 21.03 18.81
C GLU A 91 -4.08 19.53 18.92
N ASP A 92 -2.82 19.17 18.61
CA ASP A 92 -2.34 17.78 18.76
C ASP A 92 -2.26 17.39 20.24
N TRP A 93 -1.78 18.29 21.11
CA TRP A 93 -1.77 18.10 22.56
C TRP A 93 -3.18 17.95 23.14
N GLU A 94 -4.16 18.69 22.63
CA GLU A 94 -5.56 18.48 23.01
C GLU A 94 -6.12 17.17 22.42
N GLY A 95 -5.74 16.84 21.20
CA GLY A 95 -6.23 15.68 20.47
C GLY A 95 -5.86 14.36 21.12
N ILE A 96 -4.63 14.24 21.63
CA ILE A 96 -4.13 13.00 22.25
C ILE A 96 -4.85 12.68 23.58
N GLN A 97 -5.42 13.69 24.22
CA GLN A 97 -6.22 13.53 25.44
C GLN A 97 -7.68 13.12 25.15
N LYS A 98 -8.16 13.35 23.90
CA LYS A 98 -9.56 13.10 23.49
C LYS A 98 -9.68 11.72 22.81
N VAL A 99 -9.72 10.67 23.61
CA VAL A 99 -9.81 9.31 23.09
C VAL A 99 -11.15 9.04 22.40
N GLY A 100 -11.10 8.44 21.21
CA GLY A 100 -12.29 8.11 20.41
C GLY A 100 -13.01 9.30 19.78
N ARG A 101 -12.52 10.51 19.96
CA ARG A 101 -13.03 11.74 19.35
C ARG A 101 -11.91 12.44 18.60
N SER A 102 -11.56 11.95 17.41
CA SER A 102 -10.53 12.61 16.59
C SER A 102 -10.99 14.01 16.18
N VAL A 103 -10.16 15.01 16.47
CA VAL A 103 -10.32 16.38 15.94
C VAL A 103 -10.20 16.37 14.41
N LYS A 104 -9.48 15.36 13.86
CA LYS A 104 -9.24 15.16 12.42
C LYS A 104 -10.43 14.55 11.66
N ARG A 105 -11.57 14.28 12.33
CA ARG A 105 -12.73 13.54 11.76
C ARG A 105 -13.31 14.18 10.50
N ASN A 106 -13.23 15.50 10.40
CA ASN A 106 -13.83 16.28 9.31
C ASN A 106 -12.81 16.70 8.24
N ASP A 107 -11.53 16.36 8.38
CA ASP A 107 -10.51 16.66 7.38
C ASP A 107 -10.31 15.47 6.44
N PRO A 108 -10.77 15.57 5.16
CA PRO A 108 -10.65 14.48 4.20
C PRO A 108 -9.19 14.15 3.84
N ASN A 109 -8.25 15.04 4.09
CA ASN A 109 -6.84 14.84 3.75
C ASN A 109 -6.04 14.08 4.81
N LYS A 110 -6.60 13.91 6.02
CA LYS A 110 -5.93 13.21 7.12
C LYS A 110 -6.46 11.79 7.25
N VAL A 111 -5.56 10.85 7.50
CA VAL A 111 -5.85 9.41 7.57
C VAL A 111 -6.25 8.98 8.98
N GLY A 112 -5.63 9.54 10.01
CA GLY A 112 -5.85 9.21 11.43
C GLY A 112 -7.18 9.71 12.01
N ARG A 113 -8.29 9.57 11.29
CA ARG A 113 -9.61 10.17 11.61
C ARG A 113 -10.35 9.57 12.81
N PHE A 114 -9.97 8.37 13.21
CA PHE A 114 -10.76 7.63 14.20
C PHE A 114 -10.30 7.85 15.65
N GLY A 115 -9.14 8.49 15.86
CA GLY A 115 -8.60 8.74 17.22
C GLY A 115 -8.26 7.47 18.00
N ILE A 116 -8.14 6.34 17.30
CA ILE A 116 -7.98 5.01 17.90
C ILE A 116 -6.57 4.46 17.66
N GLY A 117 -5.93 4.83 16.54
CA GLY A 117 -4.67 4.24 16.09
C GLY A 117 -3.53 4.43 17.08
N PHE A 118 -3.38 5.63 17.64
CA PHE A 118 -2.37 5.89 18.68
C PHE A 118 -2.54 4.95 19.89
N ASN A 119 -3.75 4.66 20.30
CA ASN A 119 -3.99 3.81 21.47
C ASN A 119 -3.54 2.34 21.28
N SER A 120 -3.19 1.92 20.06
CA SER A 120 -2.58 0.61 19.82
C SER A 120 -1.20 0.46 20.47
N VAL A 121 -0.52 1.57 20.79
CA VAL A 121 0.78 1.56 21.51
C VAL A 121 0.68 0.94 22.90
N TYR A 122 -0.52 0.90 23.49
CA TYR A 122 -0.75 0.23 24.77
C TYR A 122 -0.63 -1.30 24.69
N HIS A 123 -0.40 -1.90 23.52
CA HIS A 123 0.13 -3.27 23.45
C HIS A 123 1.57 -3.35 23.96
N ILE A 124 2.39 -2.35 23.72
CA ILE A 124 3.83 -2.32 24.00
C ILE A 124 4.10 -1.99 25.45
N THR A 125 3.39 -1.00 26.02
CA THR A 125 3.69 -0.42 27.33
C THR A 125 2.74 -0.89 28.41
N GLY A 126 3.23 -1.19 29.62
CA GLY A 126 2.45 -1.46 30.80
C GLY A 126 2.88 -2.60 31.75
N LYS A 127 2.30 -2.67 32.97
CA LYS A 127 2.63 -3.67 33.99
C LYS A 127 1.44 -4.10 34.83
N ILE A 128 1.32 -5.42 35.18
CA ILE A 128 0.45 -5.98 36.24
C ILE A 128 1.06 -6.98 37.14
N THR A 129 0.39 -7.17 38.29
CA THR A 129 0.39 -8.39 39.08
C THR A 129 -0.97 -9.10 39.06
N HIS A 130 -1.01 -10.28 38.46
CA HIS A 130 -1.84 -11.38 38.95
C HIS A 130 -1.02 -12.13 39.98
N ILE A 131 -0.95 -11.64 41.23
CA ILE A 131 -0.61 -12.53 42.33
C ILE A 131 -1.88 -13.30 42.67
N HIS A 132 -1.85 -14.56 42.30
CA HIS A 132 -2.65 -15.65 42.77
C HIS A 132 -3.70 -15.31 43.85
N ILE A 133 -4.95 -15.23 43.46
CA ILE A 133 -6.09 -15.38 44.36
C ILE A 133 -5.89 -16.63 45.27
N LEU A 134 -5.22 -17.68 44.75
CA LEU A 134 -4.86 -18.85 45.54
C LEU A 134 -3.85 -18.55 46.66
N TYR A 135 -2.87 -17.67 46.43
CA TYR A 135 -1.90 -17.27 47.45
C TYR A 135 -2.54 -16.34 48.49
N LEU A 136 -3.44 -15.49 48.07
CA LEU A 136 -4.22 -14.65 48.96
C LEU A 136 -5.16 -15.48 49.85
N ILE A 137 -5.82 -16.49 49.32
CA ILE A 137 -6.68 -17.42 50.08
C ILE A 137 -5.85 -18.23 51.05
N VAL A 138 -4.67 -18.68 50.70
CA VAL A 138 -3.74 -19.40 51.58
C VAL A 138 -3.18 -18.47 52.65
N LEU A 139 -2.82 -17.22 52.29
CA LEU A 139 -2.29 -16.22 53.21
C LEU A 139 -3.39 -15.70 54.18
N VAL A 140 -4.60 -15.48 53.71
CA VAL A 140 -5.75 -15.12 54.55
C VAL A 140 -6.11 -16.29 55.50
N ARG A 141 -6.05 -17.54 55.08
CA ARG A 141 -6.22 -18.71 55.98
C ARG A 141 -5.11 -18.82 57.02
N LEU A 142 -3.87 -18.48 56.70
CA LEU A 142 -2.74 -18.46 57.63
C LEU A 142 -2.79 -17.25 58.60
N LEU A 143 -3.33 -16.07 58.17
CA LEU A 143 -3.47 -14.86 58.98
C LEU A 143 -4.66 -14.93 59.93
N VAL A 144 -5.72 -15.69 59.62
CA VAL A 144 -6.85 -15.93 60.52
C VAL A 144 -6.45 -16.82 61.71
N LEU A 145 -5.32 -17.58 61.59
CA LEU A 145 -4.80 -18.44 62.65
C LEU A 145 -3.78 -17.77 63.59
N LYS A 146 -3.30 -16.56 63.30
CA LYS A 146 -2.42 -15.80 64.21
C LYS A 146 -2.85 -14.31 64.26
N LYS A 147 -3.53 -13.96 65.37
CA LYS A 147 -3.76 -12.57 65.77
C LYS A 147 -2.44 -11.87 65.97
N THR A 148 -1.89 -11.25 64.96
CA THR A 148 -0.85 -10.24 65.11
C THR A 148 -0.94 -9.23 63.99
N CYS A 149 -0.97 -7.96 64.39
CA CYS A 149 -1.08 -6.76 63.61
C CYS A 149 0.01 -6.66 62.53
N LEU A 150 -0.34 -6.80 61.29
CA LEU A 150 0.47 -6.44 60.13
C LEU A 150 -0.44 -5.76 59.09
N VAL A 151 -1.01 -4.62 59.51
CA VAL A 151 -1.89 -3.81 58.65
C VAL A 151 -1.11 -2.78 57.80
N THR A 152 0.20 -2.66 58.00
CA THR A 152 1.00 -1.57 57.40
C THR A 152 1.88 -1.94 56.25
N CYS A 153 1.79 -3.15 55.67
CA CYS A 153 2.62 -3.57 54.50
C CYS A 153 1.82 -3.99 53.25
N PHE A 154 0.52 -3.70 53.19
CA PHE A 154 -0.32 -4.04 52.04
C PHE A 154 -0.81 -2.81 51.28
N THR A 155 -0.10 -1.70 51.31
CA THR A 155 -0.40 -0.54 50.51
C THR A 155 0.65 -0.38 49.42
N ARG A 156 0.17 -0.48 48.18
CA ARG A 156 0.79 -0.04 46.95
C ARG A 156 1.60 -1.09 46.18
N PHE A 157 0.88 -2.00 45.55
CA PHE A 157 1.32 -2.56 44.26
C PHE A 157 0.33 -2.03 43.20
N TYR A 158 0.53 -0.79 42.78
CA TYR A 158 -0.18 -0.18 41.67
C TYR A 158 0.81 -0.06 40.50
N PHE A 159 0.40 -0.50 39.35
CA PHE A 159 1.25 -0.55 38.17
C PHE A 159 0.52 0.08 36.99
N THR A 160 1.17 0.98 36.28
CA THR A 160 0.60 1.84 35.26
C THR A 160 1.36 1.73 33.95
N ASP A 161 0.62 1.92 32.84
CA ASP A 161 1.15 2.07 31.51
C ASP A 161 1.44 3.56 31.30
N VAL A 162 2.70 4.00 31.27
CA VAL A 162 3.10 5.42 31.23
C VAL A 162 3.93 5.73 29.98
N PRO A 163 3.29 5.87 28.80
CA PRO A 163 3.97 6.46 27.68
C PRO A 163 4.30 7.93 27.92
N SER A 164 5.39 8.40 27.35
CA SER A 164 5.83 9.78 27.46
C SER A 164 6.02 10.39 26.09
N ILE A 165 5.83 11.73 25.99
CA ILE A 165 5.87 12.47 24.73
C ILE A 165 6.71 13.72 24.94
N PHE A 166 7.73 13.91 24.09
CA PHE A 166 8.50 15.15 24.05
C PHE A 166 8.32 15.82 22.69
N SER A 167 7.78 17.01 22.66
CA SER A 167 7.55 17.76 21.43
C SER A 167 7.35 19.25 21.70
N SER A 168 7.81 20.08 20.79
CA SER A 168 7.73 21.54 20.90
C SER A 168 8.34 22.03 22.20
N GLU A 169 7.62 22.83 22.93
CA GLU A 169 7.98 23.37 24.26
C GLU A 169 7.52 22.47 25.43
N HIS A 170 7.11 21.23 25.19
CA HIS A 170 6.50 20.41 26.22
C HIS A 170 7.02 18.97 26.32
N LEU A 171 7.14 18.48 27.56
CA LEU A 171 7.32 17.07 27.87
C LEU A 171 6.13 16.56 28.68
N GLY A 172 5.41 15.57 28.18
CA GLY A 172 4.22 15.01 28.79
C GLY A 172 4.38 13.55 29.20
N PHE A 173 3.75 13.16 30.31
CA PHE A 173 3.61 11.79 30.78
C PHE A 173 2.12 11.44 30.85
N MET A 174 1.74 10.31 30.27
CA MET A 174 0.37 9.82 30.28
C MET A 174 0.22 8.75 31.37
N ASP A 175 -0.79 8.91 32.24
CA ASP A 175 -1.14 7.93 33.28
C ASP A 175 -2.63 7.54 33.15
N PRO A 176 -2.98 6.68 32.19
CA PRO A 176 -4.37 6.33 31.92
C PRO A 176 -5.06 5.61 33.08
N GLN A 177 -4.31 5.17 34.08
CA GLN A 177 -4.84 4.53 35.28
C GLN A 177 -4.93 5.47 36.49
N GLU A 178 -4.44 6.71 36.37
CA GLU A 178 -4.43 7.75 37.43
C GLU A 178 -3.75 7.29 38.71
N GLN A 179 -2.71 6.46 38.61
CA GLN A 179 -2.13 5.79 39.78
C GLN A 179 -0.79 6.37 40.21
N ILE A 180 -0.02 6.95 39.30
CA ILE A 180 1.26 7.60 39.61
C ILE A 180 1.02 9.07 39.94
N PHE A 181 0.26 9.76 39.10
CA PHE A 181 0.09 11.22 39.21
C PHE A 181 -1.25 11.63 39.81
N GLY A 182 -2.15 10.65 40.08
CA GLY A 182 -3.50 10.94 40.59
C GLY A 182 -4.43 11.64 39.58
N SER A 183 -3.97 11.70 38.30
CA SER A 183 -4.70 12.27 37.17
C SER A 183 -4.25 11.55 35.90
N GLY A 184 -4.93 11.76 34.77
CA GLY A 184 -4.60 11.11 33.49
C GLY A 184 -3.21 11.43 32.94
N GLY A 185 -2.38 12.17 33.64
CA GLY A 185 -1.03 12.55 33.31
C GLY A 185 -0.70 14.01 33.64
N PHE A 186 0.51 14.43 33.34
CA PHE A 186 0.93 15.83 33.48
C PHE A 186 1.87 16.22 32.31
N ARG A 187 2.11 17.53 32.17
CA ARG A 187 2.95 18.11 31.15
C ARG A 187 3.82 19.20 31.75
N LEU A 188 5.13 19.14 31.46
CA LEU A 188 6.10 20.18 31.79
C LEU A 188 6.26 21.12 30.60
N SER A 189 6.56 22.40 30.88
CA SER A 189 6.85 23.41 29.87
C SER A 189 8.33 23.80 29.89
N LEU A 190 8.97 23.84 28.73
CA LEU A 190 10.35 24.32 28.60
C LEU A 190 10.48 25.84 28.80
N GLU A 191 9.37 26.58 28.67
CA GLU A 191 9.33 28.03 28.84
C GLU A 191 9.19 28.43 30.34
N ASP A 192 8.78 27.48 31.20
CA ASP A 192 8.62 27.72 32.63
C ASP A 192 9.91 27.45 33.41
N GLU A 193 10.41 28.44 34.17
CA GLU A 193 11.67 28.34 34.90
C GLU A 193 11.67 27.25 35.98
N GLU A 194 10.52 27.00 36.63
CA GLU A 194 10.37 25.96 37.66
C GLU A 194 10.43 24.58 37.01
N ASP A 195 9.73 24.38 35.88
CA ASP A 195 9.74 23.15 35.10
C ASP A 195 11.12 22.88 34.49
N GLN A 196 11.83 23.89 33.96
CA GLN A 196 13.22 23.78 33.54
C GLN A 196 14.12 23.29 34.67
N GLY A 197 13.95 23.85 35.87
CA GLY A 197 14.64 23.41 37.08
C GLY A 197 14.42 21.93 37.38
N VAL A 198 13.20 21.44 37.20
CA VAL A 198 12.86 20.01 37.32
C VAL A 198 13.57 19.19 36.27
N LEU A 199 13.52 19.59 35.00
CA LEU A 199 14.16 18.89 33.86
C LEU A 199 15.67 18.79 33.98
N MET A 200 16.32 19.77 34.61
CA MET A 200 17.75 19.78 34.84
C MET A 200 18.17 19.00 36.09
N ASN A 201 17.38 19.04 37.16
CA ASN A 201 17.75 18.43 38.43
C ASN A 201 17.40 16.94 38.54
N MET A 202 16.38 16.47 37.81
CA MET A 202 15.98 15.05 37.76
C MET A 202 16.71 14.35 36.61
N SER A 203 18.02 14.27 36.67
CA SER A 203 18.85 13.78 35.56
C SER A 203 18.51 12.35 35.13
N ASP A 204 18.24 11.45 36.10
CA ASP A 204 17.91 10.05 35.78
C ASP A 204 16.56 9.93 35.10
N GLN A 205 15.55 10.70 35.53
CA GLN A 205 14.21 10.69 34.94
C GLN A 205 14.22 11.04 33.45
N PHE A 206 15.06 12.00 33.06
CA PHE A 206 15.07 12.54 31.71
C PHE A 206 16.26 12.05 30.87
N GLN A 207 17.19 11.28 31.42
CA GLN A 207 18.32 10.69 30.69
C GLN A 207 17.86 9.90 29.45
N PRO A 208 16.78 9.10 29.50
CA PRO A 208 16.28 8.40 28.31
C PRO A 208 15.95 9.32 27.13
N PHE A 209 15.49 10.56 27.40
CA PHE A 209 15.23 11.54 26.35
C PHE A 209 16.48 12.25 25.87
N GLN A 210 17.44 12.55 26.77
CA GLN A 210 18.67 13.26 26.46
C GLN A 210 19.47 12.55 25.35
N ASP A 211 19.65 11.24 25.50
CA ASP A 211 20.41 10.44 24.56
C ASP A 211 19.68 10.34 23.20
N ILE A 212 18.36 10.17 23.22
CA ILE A 212 17.56 10.05 22.00
C ILE A 212 17.47 11.39 21.26
N VAL A 213 17.28 12.52 21.94
CA VAL A 213 17.34 13.86 21.34
C VAL A 213 18.65 14.04 20.59
N SER A 214 19.78 13.69 21.24
CA SER A 214 21.10 13.80 20.62
C SER A 214 21.24 12.89 19.39
N LEU A 215 20.69 11.68 19.43
CA LEU A 215 20.75 10.72 18.34
C LEU A 215 19.93 11.17 17.11
N VAL A 216 18.71 11.65 17.31
CA VAL A 216 17.77 11.96 16.19
C VAL A 216 17.96 13.37 15.63
N SER A 217 18.32 14.34 16.46
CA SER A 217 18.46 15.75 16.03
C SER A 217 19.90 16.26 16.01
N GLY A 218 20.86 15.54 16.62
CA GLY A 218 22.22 16.02 16.81
C GLY A 218 22.35 17.16 17.83
N GLN A 219 21.24 17.59 18.45
CA GLN A 219 21.23 18.67 19.44
C GLN A 219 21.57 18.14 20.84
N LYS A 220 22.21 18.98 21.64
CA LYS A 220 22.45 18.65 23.06
C LYS A 220 21.18 18.95 23.86
N TRP A 221 20.83 18.05 24.78
CA TRP A 221 19.68 18.21 25.68
C TRP A 221 19.68 19.55 26.40
N SER A 222 20.83 19.92 27.00
CA SER A 222 20.95 21.21 27.72
C SER A 222 20.60 22.38 26.82
N LYS A 223 21.04 22.37 25.55
CA LYS A 223 20.72 23.44 24.61
C LYS A 223 19.22 23.52 24.31
N VAL A 224 18.58 22.38 24.08
CA VAL A 224 17.13 22.31 23.83
C VAL A 224 16.33 22.86 25.03
N ILE A 225 16.74 22.53 26.26
CA ILE A 225 16.00 22.93 27.46
C ILE A 225 16.24 24.39 27.83
N THR A 226 17.48 24.91 27.76
CA THR A 226 17.83 26.21 28.33
C THR A 226 18.00 27.33 27.30
N GLU A 227 18.39 27.01 26.07
CA GLU A 227 18.65 28.01 25.04
C GLU A 227 17.51 28.10 24.02
N ASP A 228 17.16 26.96 23.39
CA ASP A 228 16.15 26.91 22.34
C ASP A 228 14.74 26.91 22.92
N GLN A 229 14.54 26.33 24.11
CA GLN A 229 13.26 26.13 24.80
C GLN A 229 12.19 25.47 23.90
N HIS A 230 12.67 24.76 22.86
CA HIS A 230 11.85 24.15 21.84
C HIS A 230 12.57 22.95 21.22
N PHE A 231 11.81 21.91 20.90
CA PHE A 231 12.27 20.73 20.17
C PHE A 231 11.54 20.59 18.84
N ASP A 232 12.27 20.71 17.74
CA ASP A 232 11.75 20.55 16.38
C ASP A 232 11.52 19.08 16.05
N GLY A 233 10.44 18.51 16.57
CA GLY A 233 10.09 17.11 16.35
C GLY A 233 9.16 16.59 17.45
N THR A 234 8.87 15.30 17.36
CA THR A 234 8.10 14.58 18.37
C THR A 234 8.76 13.25 18.68
N ILE A 235 9.06 13.01 19.95
CA ILE A 235 9.55 11.74 20.47
C ILE A 235 8.49 11.14 21.37
N PHE A 236 8.03 9.93 21.03
CA PHE A 236 7.27 9.08 21.93
C PHE A 236 8.22 8.06 22.55
N ARG A 237 8.08 7.83 23.86
CA ARG A 237 8.76 6.76 24.58
C ARG A 237 7.75 5.78 25.12
N PHE A 238 7.90 4.51 24.80
CA PHE A 238 7.07 3.40 25.24
C PHE A 238 7.94 2.42 26.04
N PRO A 239 7.99 2.55 27.38
CA PRO A 239 8.68 1.56 28.22
C PRO A 239 8.10 0.17 27.98
N LEU A 240 8.96 -0.84 27.77
CA LEU A 240 8.49 -2.18 27.42
C LEU A 240 7.76 -2.83 28.59
N ARG A 241 6.67 -3.53 28.26
CA ARG A 241 5.84 -4.24 29.24
C ARG A 241 6.52 -5.54 29.69
N ASN A 242 7.16 -5.51 30.83
CA ASN A 242 7.79 -6.69 31.43
C ASN A 242 6.85 -7.52 32.34
N ARG A 243 5.65 -7.05 32.58
CA ARG A 243 4.60 -7.72 33.38
C ARG A 243 3.23 -7.36 32.83
N ALA A 244 2.22 -8.20 33.06
CA ALA A 244 0.87 -7.95 32.58
C ALA A 244 0.19 -6.74 33.29
N SER A 245 -0.77 -5.94 32.72
CA SER A 245 -1.41 -4.73 33.25
C SER A 245 -2.94 -4.83 33.27
N LYS A 246 -3.66 -3.91 33.96
CA LYS A 246 -5.13 -3.83 33.80
C LYS A 246 -5.55 -3.56 32.35
N ILE A 247 -4.65 -3.04 31.53
CA ILE A 247 -4.91 -2.72 30.12
C ILE A 247 -4.71 -3.94 29.23
N SER A 248 -3.64 -4.74 29.47
CA SER A 248 -3.34 -5.93 28.66
C SER A 248 -2.49 -6.95 29.41
N ASP A 249 -2.74 -8.23 29.17
CA ASP A 249 -1.97 -9.36 29.71
C ASP A 249 -0.74 -9.69 28.87
N ASN A 250 -0.59 -9.09 27.68
CA ASN A 250 0.55 -9.34 26.79
C ASN A 250 1.83 -8.75 27.40
N LEU A 251 2.86 -9.60 27.52
CA LEU A 251 4.23 -9.17 27.82
C LEU A 251 4.90 -8.69 26.54
N TYR A 252 5.73 -7.66 26.68
CA TYR A 252 6.45 -7.06 25.56
C TYR A 252 7.92 -6.90 25.95
N ASP A 253 8.74 -7.87 25.57
CA ASP A 253 10.18 -7.87 25.80
C ASP A 253 10.95 -7.43 24.54
N SER A 254 12.27 -7.39 24.62
CA SER A 254 13.13 -7.06 23.49
C SER A 254 12.91 -7.96 22.28
N ASN A 255 12.61 -9.26 22.48
CA ASN A 255 12.35 -10.17 21.37
C ASN A 255 11.08 -9.79 20.61
N LYS A 256 10.05 -9.37 21.32
CA LYS A 256 8.81 -8.87 20.72
C LYS A 256 9.04 -7.61 19.87
N VAL A 257 9.93 -6.72 20.28
CA VAL A 257 10.30 -5.55 19.47
C VAL A 257 11.07 -5.98 18.23
N VAL A 258 11.92 -7.00 18.33
CA VAL A 258 12.61 -7.58 17.17
C VAL A 258 11.59 -8.18 16.18
N GLU A 259 10.63 -8.99 16.66
CA GLU A 259 9.54 -9.53 15.83
C GLU A 259 8.73 -8.41 15.15
N LEU A 260 8.48 -7.32 15.88
CA LEU A 260 7.78 -6.13 15.35
C LEU A 260 8.57 -5.47 14.21
N PHE A 261 9.87 -5.31 14.38
CA PHE A 261 10.76 -4.77 13.36
C PHE A 261 10.84 -5.69 12.14
N ASP A 262 11.00 -7.00 12.33
CA ASP A 262 11.05 -7.98 11.25
C ASP A 262 9.74 -7.99 10.42
N SER A 263 8.60 -7.87 11.11
CA SER A 263 7.30 -7.73 10.44
C SER A 263 7.21 -6.46 9.60
N PHE A 264 7.81 -5.36 10.03
CA PHE A 264 7.85 -4.11 9.26
C PHE A 264 8.84 -4.21 8.09
N ILE A 265 10.02 -4.80 8.29
CA ILE A 265 11.05 -4.99 7.26
C ILE A 265 10.46 -5.72 6.04
N ALA A 266 9.63 -6.73 6.27
CA ALA A 266 8.96 -7.47 5.19
C ALA A 266 8.05 -6.60 4.30
N ASP A 267 7.53 -5.48 4.82
CA ASP A 267 6.65 -4.54 4.11
C ASP A 267 7.32 -3.19 3.79
N ALA A 268 8.58 -3.00 4.17
CA ALA A 268 9.23 -1.68 4.15
C ALA A 268 9.25 -1.03 2.76
N GLU A 269 9.55 -1.81 1.72
CA GLU A 269 9.58 -1.33 0.33
C GLU A 269 8.24 -0.73 -0.09
N LEU A 270 7.12 -1.33 0.33
CA LEU A 270 5.78 -0.91 -0.03
C LEU A 270 5.27 0.24 0.84
N SER A 271 5.85 0.42 2.01
CA SER A 271 5.35 1.37 3.03
C SER A 271 5.44 2.83 2.59
N LEU A 272 6.41 3.20 1.74
CA LEU A 272 6.58 4.58 1.27
C LEU A 272 5.94 4.88 -0.09
N LEU A 273 5.27 3.88 -0.74
CA LEU A 273 4.73 4.07 -2.09
C LEU A 273 3.63 5.13 -2.14
N PHE A 274 2.76 5.17 -1.13
CA PHE A 274 1.54 5.97 -1.16
C PHE A 274 1.47 7.05 -0.07
N LEU A 275 2.51 7.18 0.76
CA LEU A 275 2.59 8.27 1.73
C LEU A 275 2.82 9.61 1.03
N LYS A 276 2.26 10.67 1.63
CA LYS A 276 2.25 12.02 1.05
C LYS A 276 3.47 12.84 1.45
N ASN A 277 3.90 12.71 2.70
CA ASN A 277 4.92 13.54 3.33
C ASN A 277 6.14 12.72 3.78
N VAL A 278 5.92 11.56 4.42
CA VAL A 278 7.01 10.73 4.93
C VAL A 278 7.78 10.11 3.76
N THR A 279 9.06 10.45 3.67
CA THR A 279 10.00 9.97 2.64
C THR A 279 11.11 9.10 3.20
N SER A 280 11.25 9.03 4.53
CA SER A 280 12.27 8.22 5.20
C SER A 280 11.71 7.53 6.44
N VAL A 281 11.98 6.23 6.58
CA VAL A 281 11.71 5.46 7.81
C VAL A 281 12.96 4.67 8.18
N SER A 282 13.39 4.78 9.45
CA SER A 282 14.57 4.07 9.97
C SER A 282 14.21 3.21 11.19
N LEU A 283 14.85 2.05 11.29
CA LEU A 283 14.79 1.16 12.45
C LEU A 283 16.18 1.09 13.07
N ILE A 284 16.31 1.54 14.31
CA ILE A 284 17.57 1.59 15.06
C ILE A 284 17.46 0.67 16.28
N HIS A 285 18.54 -0.03 16.59
CA HIS A 285 18.72 -0.81 17.80
C HIS A 285 19.89 -0.26 18.61
N ILE A 286 19.66 -0.02 19.89
CA ILE A 286 20.67 0.35 20.88
C ILE A 286 20.77 -0.81 21.86
N ASP A 287 21.93 -1.47 21.91
CA ASP A 287 22.15 -2.59 22.80
C ASP A 287 22.33 -2.16 24.26
N VAL A 288 22.44 -3.12 25.16
CA VAL A 288 22.61 -2.88 26.61
C VAL A 288 23.89 -2.09 26.95
N HIS A 289 24.86 -2.03 26.04
CA HIS A 289 26.11 -1.29 26.19
C HIS A 289 26.10 0.09 25.55
N GLY A 290 24.96 0.45 24.89
CA GLY A 290 24.79 1.72 24.20
C GLY A 290 25.33 1.74 22.77
N THR A 291 25.65 0.58 22.17
CA THR A 291 26.06 0.50 20.77
C THR A 291 24.85 0.71 19.86
N VAL A 292 24.93 1.71 18.99
CA VAL A 292 23.87 2.05 18.05
C VAL A 292 24.06 1.28 16.75
N ASN A 293 23.04 0.54 16.33
CA ASN A 293 23.01 -0.21 15.09
C ASN A 293 21.74 0.09 14.30
N THR A 294 21.89 0.57 13.07
CA THR A 294 20.75 0.78 12.13
C THR A 294 20.41 -0.55 11.46
N ARG A 295 19.26 -1.12 11.78
CA ARG A 295 18.77 -2.39 11.20
C ARG A 295 18.17 -2.21 9.80
N LEU A 296 17.53 -1.07 9.57
CA LEU A 296 16.91 -0.71 8.30
C LEU A 296 16.84 0.80 8.15
N GLU A 297 17.13 1.27 6.96
CA GLU A 297 16.73 2.59 6.49
C GLU A 297 16.03 2.41 5.14
N VAL A 298 14.79 2.88 5.02
CA VAL A 298 14.05 2.91 3.76
C VAL A 298 13.77 4.36 3.39
N LYS A 299 14.11 4.71 2.14
CA LYS A 299 13.92 6.07 1.60
C LYS A 299 13.13 6.03 0.30
N SER A 300 12.28 7.03 0.11
CA SER A 300 11.57 7.28 -1.13
C SER A 300 12.04 8.60 -1.72
N SER A 301 12.38 8.61 -3.00
CA SER A 301 12.70 9.82 -3.74
C SER A 301 11.93 9.86 -5.07
N VAL A 302 11.63 11.06 -5.54
CA VAL A 302 11.05 11.30 -6.87
C VAL A 302 12.15 11.89 -7.72
N PRO A 303 12.64 11.17 -8.75
CA PRO A 303 13.64 11.72 -9.69
C PRO A 303 13.08 12.96 -10.39
N SER A 304 13.84 14.05 -10.38
CA SER A 304 13.42 15.34 -10.95
C SER A 304 13.23 15.32 -12.46
N ASP A 305 13.80 14.33 -13.13
CA ASP A 305 13.95 14.32 -14.59
C ASP A 305 12.72 13.74 -15.31
N VAL A 306 11.77 13.13 -14.58
CA VAL A 306 10.62 12.44 -15.17
C VAL A 306 9.35 12.67 -14.32
N MET A 307 8.87 13.90 -14.32
CA MET A 307 7.50 14.18 -13.89
C MET A 307 6.62 14.28 -15.13
N LEU A 308 5.66 13.36 -15.25
CA LEU A 308 4.61 13.51 -16.24
C LEU A 308 3.69 14.67 -15.85
N GLU A 309 3.23 15.44 -16.85
CA GLU A 309 2.26 16.49 -16.61
C GLU A 309 0.99 15.92 -15.96
N SER A 310 0.48 16.61 -14.95
CA SER A 310 -0.79 16.24 -14.34
C SER A 310 -1.92 16.50 -15.31
N GLU A 311 -2.75 15.50 -15.56
CA GLU A 311 -3.98 15.68 -16.34
C GLU A 311 -5.11 16.18 -15.44
N ASP A 312 -5.74 17.26 -15.86
CA ASP A 312 -6.88 17.88 -15.18
C ASP A 312 -8.05 18.05 -16.16
N THR A 313 -8.80 16.95 -16.33
CA THR A 313 -9.98 16.92 -17.20
C THR A 313 -11.26 17.33 -16.44
N SER A 314 -12.40 17.39 -17.12
CA SER A 314 -13.71 17.61 -16.48
C SER A 314 -14.11 16.47 -15.54
N VAL A 315 -13.56 15.25 -15.71
CA VAL A 315 -13.95 14.03 -15.00
C VAL A 315 -12.95 13.66 -13.92
N ILE A 316 -11.65 13.68 -14.23
CA ILE A 316 -10.59 13.24 -13.32
C ILE A 316 -9.50 14.30 -13.19
N LYS A 317 -8.80 14.24 -12.06
CA LYS A 317 -7.48 14.85 -11.86
C LYS A 317 -6.50 13.75 -11.58
N SER A 318 -5.45 13.62 -12.37
CA SER A 318 -4.43 12.60 -12.20
C SER A 318 -3.02 13.18 -12.20
N SER A 319 -2.10 12.47 -11.58
CA SER A 319 -0.66 12.76 -11.61
C SER A 319 0.10 11.45 -11.57
N THR A 320 1.15 11.35 -12.39
CA THR A 320 2.01 10.17 -12.46
C THR A 320 3.46 10.56 -12.27
N ALA A 321 4.18 9.81 -11.47
CA ALA A 321 5.59 10.02 -11.21
C ALA A 321 6.32 8.70 -10.99
N PHE A 322 7.62 8.68 -11.25
CA PHE A 322 8.47 7.61 -10.74
C PHE A 322 8.77 7.84 -9.25
N LYS A 323 8.71 6.75 -8.49
CA LYS A 323 9.28 6.68 -7.14
C LYS A 323 10.43 5.68 -7.12
N LEU A 324 11.54 6.11 -6.55
CA LEU A 324 12.69 5.27 -6.28
C LEU A 324 12.67 4.93 -4.79
N ILE A 325 12.61 3.66 -4.47
CA ILE A 325 12.65 3.17 -3.08
C ILE A 325 14.00 2.52 -2.85
N THR A 326 14.75 3.05 -1.90
CA THR A 326 16.05 2.55 -1.49
C THR A 326 15.93 1.93 -0.11
N LEU A 327 16.36 0.67 0.04
CA LEU A 327 16.45 -0.03 1.32
C LEU A 327 17.92 -0.26 1.64
N ASN A 328 18.33 0.21 2.80
CA ASN A 328 19.64 -0.05 3.38
C ASN A 328 19.45 -0.91 4.64
N SER A 329 19.87 -2.16 4.56
CA SER A 329 19.90 -3.12 5.65
C SER A 329 21.25 -3.85 5.60
N GLU A 330 21.30 -5.16 5.80
CA GLU A 330 22.48 -5.98 5.49
C GLU A 330 22.85 -5.93 4.00
N GLU A 331 21.83 -5.79 3.14
CA GLU A 331 21.98 -5.61 1.69
C GLU A 331 21.38 -4.26 1.27
N HIS A 332 22.05 -3.62 0.29
CA HIS A 332 21.50 -2.44 -0.38
C HIS A 332 20.60 -2.87 -1.53
N LYS A 333 19.36 -2.41 -1.51
CA LYS A 333 18.38 -2.70 -2.58
C LYS A 333 17.72 -1.42 -3.04
N GLU A 334 17.63 -1.26 -4.36
CA GLU A 334 16.91 -0.16 -4.99
C GLU A 334 15.80 -0.70 -5.90
N SER A 335 14.65 -0.06 -5.86
CA SER A 335 13.51 -0.42 -6.70
C SER A 335 12.84 0.81 -7.29
N LYS A 336 12.48 0.74 -8.57
CA LYS A 336 11.82 1.81 -9.32
C LYS A 336 10.35 1.47 -9.52
N TRP A 337 9.50 2.43 -9.23
CA TRP A 337 8.04 2.30 -9.30
C TRP A 337 7.43 3.43 -10.11
N LEU A 338 6.47 3.10 -10.97
CA LEU A 338 5.58 4.07 -11.60
C LEU A 338 4.33 4.20 -10.73
N VAL A 339 4.07 5.39 -10.21
CA VAL A 339 2.95 5.64 -9.30
C VAL A 339 2.03 6.67 -9.92
N THR A 340 0.76 6.30 -10.07
CA THR A 340 -0.31 7.18 -10.61
C THR A 340 -1.35 7.40 -9.55
N ALA A 341 -1.62 8.66 -9.20
CA ALA A 341 -2.74 9.07 -8.36
C ALA A 341 -3.87 9.60 -9.24
N CYS A 342 -5.09 9.12 -9.06
CA CYS A 342 -6.26 9.54 -9.82
C CYS A 342 -7.43 9.85 -8.89
N THR A 343 -7.93 11.07 -8.95
CA THR A 343 -9.08 11.55 -8.17
C THR A 343 -10.25 11.82 -9.11
N LEU A 344 -11.43 11.28 -8.81
CA LEU A 344 -12.66 11.60 -9.52
C LEU A 344 -13.20 12.94 -9.03
N LYS A 345 -13.52 13.84 -9.97
CA LYS A 345 -14.09 15.15 -9.64
C LYS A 345 -15.56 15.04 -9.24
N GLU A 346 -15.97 15.89 -8.31
CA GLU A 346 -17.35 16.02 -7.84
C GLU A 346 -18.32 16.31 -9.01
N GLY A 347 -19.52 15.75 -8.93
CA GLY A 347 -20.57 15.89 -9.94
C GLY A 347 -20.56 14.83 -11.04
N ASN A 348 -19.58 13.92 -11.05
CA ASN A 348 -19.51 12.87 -12.06
C ASN A 348 -20.25 11.58 -11.68
N VAL A 349 -20.34 11.26 -10.38
CA VAL A 349 -21.05 10.07 -9.85
C VAL A 349 -21.77 10.44 -8.55
N GLU A 350 -23.07 10.75 -8.64
CA GLU A 350 -23.89 11.29 -7.53
C GLU A 350 -23.85 10.41 -6.26
N ASN A 351 -23.97 9.09 -6.41
CA ASN A 351 -23.91 8.17 -5.28
C ASN A 351 -22.56 8.16 -4.58
N LEU A 352 -21.46 8.26 -5.33
CA LEU A 352 -20.11 8.32 -4.79
C LEU A 352 -19.88 9.64 -4.06
N ASP A 353 -20.33 10.75 -4.64
CA ASP A 353 -20.20 12.09 -4.03
C ASP A 353 -21.00 12.19 -2.73
N SER A 354 -22.18 11.61 -2.69
CA SER A 354 -23.03 11.55 -1.47
C SER A 354 -22.34 10.78 -0.35
N LEU A 355 -21.80 9.59 -0.66
CA LEU A 355 -21.06 8.77 0.30
C LEU A 355 -19.75 9.41 0.72
N ALA A 356 -19.03 10.05 -0.21
CA ALA A 356 -17.79 10.78 0.09
C ALA A 356 -18.03 11.84 1.18
N LYS A 357 -19.10 12.65 1.04
CA LYS A 357 -19.49 13.66 2.03
C LYS A 357 -19.89 13.02 3.36
N LYS A 358 -20.70 11.96 3.32
CA LYS A 358 -21.22 11.28 4.51
C LYS A 358 -20.12 10.61 5.33
N LEU A 359 -19.20 9.91 4.66
CA LEU A 359 -18.09 9.19 5.28
C LEU A 359 -16.88 10.09 5.52
N SER A 360 -16.88 11.32 5.00
CA SER A 360 -15.72 12.21 4.91
C SER A 360 -14.54 11.53 4.20
N PHE A 361 -14.81 10.75 3.18
CA PHE A 361 -13.84 10.09 2.32
C PHE A 361 -13.65 10.89 1.02
N PHE A 362 -12.59 10.59 0.27
CA PHE A 362 -12.39 11.22 -1.04
C PHE A 362 -12.17 10.14 -2.12
N PRO A 363 -12.74 10.37 -3.32
CA PRO A 363 -12.77 9.38 -4.39
C PRO A 363 -11.45 9.37 -5.17
N GLN A 364 -10.38 8.94 -4.51
CA GLN A 364 -9.04 8.79 -5.09
C GLN A 364 -8.60 7.34 -5.03
N VAL A 365 -8.00 6.89 -6.12
CA VAL A 365 -7.29 5.60 -6.23
C VAL A 365 -5.89 5.89 -6.74
N ASP A 366 -4.90 5.33 -6.06
CA ASP A 366 -3.51 5.37 -6.48
C ASP A 366 -3.07 3.97 -6.89
N LEU A 367 -2.30 3.89 -7.96
CA LEU A 367 -1.74 2.66 -8.49
C LEU A 367 -0.22 2.74 -8.47
N ALA A 368 0.44 1.64 -8.09
CA ALA A 368 1.89 1.52 -8.19
C ALA A 368 2.28 0.29 -8.99
N PHE A 369 3.06 0.49 -10.03
CA PHE A 369 3.61 -0.54 -10.91
C PHE A 369 5.12 -0.64 -10.73
N PHE A 370 5.62 -1.86 -10.53
CA PHE A 370 7.05 -2.12 -10.39
C PHE A 370 7.75 -2.11 -11.76
N CYS A 371 8.74 -1.23 -11.93
CA CYS A 371 9.47 -1.04 -13.20
C CYS A 371 10.78 -1.83 -13.24
N GLY A 372 10.83 -3.05 -12.69
CA GLY A 372 11.96 -3.96 -12.71
C GLY A 372 11.65 -5.26 -13.43
N GLU A 373 12.42 -6.31 -13.10
CA GLU A 373 12.10 -7.66 -13.56
C GLU A 373 10.71 -8.07 -13.07
N LYS A 374 9.94 -8.75 -13.93
CA LYS A 374 8.55 -9.11 -13.68
C LYS A 374 8.40 -9.81 -12.33
N ARG A 375 7.61 -9.23 -11.44
CA ARG A 375 7.23 -9.83 -10.17
C ARG A 375 6.02 -10.75 -10.36
N ASP A 376 5.84 -11.67 -9.41
CA ASP A 376 4.63 -12.48 -9.36
C ASP A 376 3.44 -11.60 -8.94
N ASN A 377 2.45 -11.47 -9.84
CA ASN A 377 1.25 -10.69 -9.59
C ASN A 377 0.41 -11.23 -8.42
N SER A 378 0.63 -12.50 -8.02
CA SER A 378 -0.04 -13.09 -6.85
C SER A 378 0.27 -12.36 -5.55
N GLU A 379 1.39 -11.62 -5.49
CA GLU A 379 1.80 -10.84 -4.32
C GLU A 379 1.27 -9.39 -4.31
N SER A 380 0.67 -8.93 -5.42
CA SER A 380 0.08 -7.59 -5.48
C SER A 380 -1.12 -7.47 -4.56
N ARG A 381 -1.14 -6.45 -3.73
CA ARG A 381 -2.14 -6.29 -2.67
C ARG A 381 -2.63 -4.87 -2.49
N LEU A 382 -3.65 -4.75 -1.67
CA LEU A 382 -4.28 -3.49 -1.30
C LEU A 382 -3.47 -2.73 -0.26
N SER A 383 -3.56 -1.42 -0.35
CA SER A 383 -3.10 -0.46 0.66
C SER A 383 -4.24 0.47 1.05
N CYS A 384 -4.26 0.90 2.30
CA CYS A 384 -5.04 2.03 2.77
C CYS A 384 -4.04 3.02 3.37
N PHE A 385 -3.35 3.74 2.49
CA PHE A 385 -2.14 4.56 2.66
C PHE A 385 -0.88 3.73 2.97
N LEU A 386 -0.99 2.72 3.81
CA LEU A 386 0.03 1.73 4.12
C LEU A 386 -0.44 0.33 3.71
N PRO A 387 0.48 -0.60 3.42
CA PRO A 387 0.10 -1.94 2.97
C PRO A 387 -0.78 -2.63 4.00
N LEU A 388 -1.91 -3.20 3.55
CA LEU A 388 -2.71 -4.10 4.38
C LEU A 388 -1.94 -5.41 4.63
N PRO A 389 -2.28 -6.17 5.69
CA PRO A 389 -1.60 -7.43 6.00
C PRO A 389 -1.50 -8.36 4.79
N ASN A 390 -0.34 -9.05 4.66
CA ASN A 390 -0.09 -9.99 3.57
C ASN A 390 -0.88 -11.29 3.79
N ASN A 391 -2.13 -11.29 3.33
CA ASN A 391 -3.01 -12.46 3.33
C ASN A 391 -3.84 -12.50 2.04
N GLU A 392 -4.41 -13.65 1.75
CA GLU A 392 -5.14 -13.88 0.49
C GLU A 392 -6.33 -12.92 0.26
N SER A 393 -6.98 -12.45 1.33
CA SER A 393 -8.12 -11.51 1.22
C SER A 393 -7.71 -10.12 0.72
N ASN A 394 -6.45 -9.74 0.90
CA ASN A 394 -5.92 -8.44 0.49
C ASN A 394 -5.15 -8.50 -0.83
N LYS A 395 -4.89 -9.69 -1.34
CA LYS A 395 -4.19 -9.89 -2.63
C LYS A 395 -5.15 -9.72 -3.79
N THR A 396 -4.76 -8.93 -4.77
CA THR A 396 -5.59 -8.60 -5.93
C THR A 396 -5.36 -9.51 -7.13
N GLY A 397 -4.12 -9.93 -7.35
CA GLY A 397 -3.68 -10.61 -8.57
C GLY A 397 -3.50 -9.67 -9.77
N LEU A 398 -3.78 -8.36 -9.60
CA LEU A 398 -3.48 -7.35 -10.61
C LEU A 398 -1.97 -7.11 -10.69
N PRO A 399 -1.41 -6.68 -11.82
CA PRO A 399 0.02 -6.34 -11.92
C PRO A 399 0.39 -5.03 -11.20
N VAL A 400 -0.54 -4.38 -10.54
CA VAL A 400 -0.37 -3.13 -9.80
C VAL A 400 -0.81 -3.29 -8.34
N TYR A 401 -0.14 -2.56 -7.46
CA TYR A 401 -0.60 -2.36 -6.08
C TYR A 401 -1.64 -1.25 -6.06
N VAL A 402 -2.71 -1.42 -5.31
CA VAL A 402 -3.86 -0.51 -5.31
C VAL A 402 -4.00 0.14 -3.94
N ASN A 403 -3.98 1.47 -3.90
CA ASN A 403 -4.22 2.27 -2.72
C ASN A 403 -5.48 3.11 -2.86
N ALA A 404 -6.26 3.19 -1.79
CA ALA A 404 -7.37 4.15 -1.68
C ALA A 404 -7.78 4.34 -0.22
N CYS A 405 -8.64 5.33 0.03
CA CYS A 405 -9.31 5.51 1.31
C CYS A 405 -10.44 4.48 1.46
N PHE A 406 -10.06 3.20 1.68
CA PHE A 406 -11.03 2.11 1.80
C PHE A 406 -11.76 2.12 3.14
N GLY A 407 -13.04 1.72 3.11
CA GLY A 407 -13.78 1.30 4.28
C GLY A 407 -13.25 -0.06 4.77
N LEU A 408 -12.59 -0.07 5.93
CA LEU A 408 -11.96 -1.25 6.49
C LEU A 408 -12.90 -1.97 7.48
N THR A 409 -12.64 -3.26 7.71
CA THR A 409 -13.20 -4.02 8.83
C THR A 409 -12.79 -3.41 10.18
N ASP A 410 -13.49 -3.75 11.26
CA ASP A 410 -13.25 -3.16 12.59
C ASP A 410 -11.83 -3.41 13.11
N ASN A 411 -11.19 -4.51 12.71
CA ASN A 411 -9.80 -4.84 13.01
C ASN A 411 -8.80 -4.21 12.02
N ARG A 412 -9.24 -3.43 11.05
CA ARG A 412 -8.47 -2.77 9.98
C ARG A 412 -7.56 -3.68 9.15
N ARG A 413 -7.84 -4.97 9.10
CA ARG A 413 -7.02 -5.94 8.37
C ARG A 413 -7.47 -6.20 6.95
N HIS A 414 -8.73 -5.87 6.61
CA HIS A 414 -9.35 -6.13 5.32
C HIS A 414 -10.25 -4.97 4.90
N ILE A 415 -10.48 -4.83 3.61
CA ILE A 415 -11.54 -3.97 3.11
C ILE A 415 -12.90 -4.65 3.29
N LYS A 416 -13.93 -3.85 3.52
CA LYS A 416 -15.31 -4.36 3.55
C LYS A 416 -15.83 -4.58 2.14
N TRP A 417 -16.58 -5.67 1.97
CA TRP A 417 -17.33 -5.99 0.76
C TRP A 417 -18.80 -6.16 1.13
N GLN A 418 -19.71 -5.77 0.21
CA GLN A 418 -21.13 -6.07 0.40
C GLN A 418 -21.35 -7.57 0.21
N GLU A 419 -21.97 -8.22 1.18
CA GLU A 419 -22.41 -9.61 1.12
C GLU A 419 -23.93 -9.65 0.93
N GLU A 420 -24.45 -10.64 0.18
CA GLU A 420 -25.86 -10.72 -0.21
C GLU A 420 -26.81 -10.81 1.01
N ASP A 421 -26.36 -11.43 2.11
CA ASP A 421 -27.15 -11.66 3.32
C ASP A 421 -26.97 -10.60 4.42
N GLN A 422 -26.12 -9.60 4.21
CA GLN A 422 -25.84 -8.58 5.23
C GLN A 422 -26.63 -7.29 4.98
N LYS A 423 -26.93 -6.58 6.10
CA LYS A 423 -27.46 -5.22 6.01
C LYS A 423 -26.52 -4.35 5.18
N HIS A 424 -27.11 -3.45 4.41
CA HIS A 424 -26.40 -2.46 3.60
C HIS A 424 -25.32 -1.74 4.45
N ASP A 425 -24.04 -2.02 4.15
CA ASP A 425 -22.88 -1.37 4.79
C ASP A 425 -22.33 -0.29 3.84
N GLU A 426 -22.43 0.97 4.26
CA GLU A 426 -22.00 2.12 3.47
C GLU A 426 -20.52 2.10 3.11
N HIS A 427 -19.67 1.55 3.98
CA HIS A 427 -18.23 1.40 3.69
C HIS A 427 -17.99 0.33 2.60
N ALA A 428 -18.77 -0.74 2.61
CA ALA A 428 -18.71 -1.75 1.56
C ALA A 428 -19.15 -1.20 0.21
N VAL A 429 -20.28 -0.47 0.18
CA VAL A 429 -20.77 0.21 -1.03
C VAL A 429 -19.77 1.25 -1.54
N TRP A 430 -19.14 2.01 -0.64
CA TRP A 430 -18.07 2.92 -0.99
C TRP A 430 -16.92 2.21 -1.71
N ASN A 431 -16.44 1.09 -1.16
CA ASN A 431 -15.36 0.32 -1.76
C ASN A 431 -15.73 -0.19 -3.15
N GLU A 432 -16.95 -0.71 -3.33
CA GLU A 432 -17.43 -1.19 -4.63
C GLU A 432 -17.52 -0.06 -5.66
N LEU A 433 -17.98 1.13 -5.25
CA LEU A 433 -18.03 2.29 -6.13
C LEU A 433 -16.62 2.78 -6.51
N LEU A 434 -15.65 2.77 -5.58
CA LEU A 434 -14.25 3.08 -5.92
C LEU A 434 -13.71 2.11 -6.97
N MET A 435 -13.95 0.81 -6.78
CA MET A 435 -13.48 -0.24 -7.70
C MET A 435 -14.12 -0.13 -9.08
N LYS A 436 -15.39 0.28 -9.16
CA LYS A 436 -16.14 0.36 -10.40
C LYS A 436 -15.95 1.69 -11.14
N GLU A 437 -15.90 2.81 -10.41
CA GLU A 437 -15.97 4.14 -11.03
C GLU A 437 -14.63 4.86 -11.09
N VAL A 438 -13.70 4.59 -10.16
CA VAL A 438 -12.42 5.30 -10.06
C VAL A 438 -11.25 4.45 -10.54
N LEU A 439 -11.16 3.21 -10.06
CA LEU A 439 -10.05 2.30 -10.40
C LEU A 439 -9.87 2.10 -11.91
N PRO A 440 -10.94 1.87 -12.73
CA PRO A 440 -10.77 1.71 -14.17
C PRO A 440 -10.17 2.95 -14.85
N LYS A 441 -10.53 4.15 -14.38
CA LYS A 441 -9.98 5.41 -14.91
C LYS A 441 -8.52 5.60 -14.54
N ALA A 442 -8.17 5.31 -13.27
CA ALA A 442 -6.77 5.32 -12.81
C ALA A 442 -5.91 4.30 -13.60
N TYR A 443 -6.51 3.16 -13.91
CA TYR A 443 -5.81 2.10 -14.65
C TYR A 443 -5.56 2.46 -16.12
N VAL A 444 -6.51 3.09 -16.77
CA VAL A 444 -6.31 3.63 -18.13
C VAL A 444 -5.22 4.68 -18.11
N GLN A 445 -5.24 5.59 -17.13
CA GLN A 445 -4.25 6.64 -17.00
C GLN A 445 -2.81 6.10 -16.85
N ILE A 446 -2.59 5.12 -15.98
CA ILE A 446 -1.24 4.55 -15.81
C ILE A 446 -0.75 3.85 -17.08
N ILE A 447 -1.66 3.21 -17.86
CA ILE A 447 -1.31 2.60 -19.14
C ILE A 447 -0.95 3.68 -20.17
N GLU A 448 -1.72 4.76 -20.29
CA GLU A 448 -1.43 5.86 -21.22
C GLU A 448 -0.11 6.55 -20.89
N ASP A 449 0.17 6.76 -19.61
CA ASP A 449 1.44 7.34 -19.17
C ASP A 449 2.61 6.38 -19.39
N ALA A 450 2.42 5.08 -19.17
CA ALA A 450 3.43 4.07 -19.51
C ALA A 450 3.72 4.04 -21.02
N ILE A 451 2.71 4.24 -21.87
CA ILE A 451 2.89 4.35 -23.32
C ILE A 451 3.72 5.57 -23.69
N LYS A 452 3.42 6.75 -23.14
CA LYS A 452 4.20 7.99 -23.34
C LYS A 452 5.67 7.75 -22.97
N LEU A 453 5.92 7.16 -21.77
CA LEU A 453 7.27 6.84 -21.31
C LEU A 453 7.99 5.79 -22.18
N ALA A 454 7.26 4.83 -22.74
CA ALA A 454 7.82 3.85 -23.65
C ALA A 454 8.19 4.49 -25.00
N GLN A 455 7.39 5.41 -25.51
CA GLN A 455 7.70 6.19 -26.71
C GLN A 455 8.96 7.05 -26.53
N GLU A 456 9.17 7.59 -25.36
CA GLU A 456 10.36 8.36 -24.97
C GLU A 456 11.57 7.48 -24.62
N SER A 457 11.44 6.16 -24.62
CA SER A 457 12.48 5.19 -24.20
C SER A 457 12.86 5.23 -22.71
N THR A 458 12.05 5.83 -21.87
CA THR A 458 12.22 5.87 -20.42
C THR A 458 11.74 4.58 -19.76
N LEU A 459 10.79 3.89 -20.41
CA LEU A 459 10.25 2.59 -19.99
C LEU A 459 10.32 1.59 -21.16
N PRO A 460 10.61 0.30 -20.93
CA PRO A 460 10.51 -0.73 -21.96
C PRO A 460 9.07 -0.89 -22.48
N VAL A 461 8.89 -1.14 -23.76
CA VAL A 461 7.56 -1.42 -24.35
C VAL A 461 6.88 -2.63 -23.71
N SER A 462 7.66 -3.63 -23.29
CA SER A 462 7.15 -4.81 -22.57
C SER A 462 6.41 -4.42 -21.29
N SER A 463 6.86 -3.38 -20.58
CA SER A 463 6.22 -2.90 -19.33
C SER A 463 4.79 -2.40 -19.57
N VAL A 464 4.49 -1.87 -20.77
CA VAL A 464 3.10 -1.49 -21.11
C VAL A 464 2.20 -2.74 -21.14
N TYR A 465 2.71 -3.86 -21.62
CA TYR A 465 1.97 -5.13 -21.63
C TYR A 465 1.95 -5.82 -20.28
N ASP A 466 3.00 -5.64 -19.46
CA ASP A 466 3.05 -6.15 -18.08
C ASP A 466 2.03 -5.47 -17.16
N LEU A 467 1.54 -4.27 -17.53
CA LEU A 467 0.44 -3.57 -16.84
C LEU A 467 -0.94 -4.20 -17.10
N TRP A 468 -1.09 -5.06 -18.11
CA TRP A 468 -2.41 -5.63 -18.40
C TRP A 468 -2.78 -6.71 -17.38
N PRO A 469 -4.05 -6.71 -16.87
CA PRO A 469 -4.53 -7.80 -16.03
C PRO A 469 -4.45 -9.15 -16.75
N ASP A 470 -3.84 -10.14 -16.12
CA ASP A 470 -3.85 -11.52 -16.60
C ASP A 470 -5.15 -12.19 -16.15
N VAL A 471 -6.16 -12.16 -17.01
CA VAL A 471 -7.52 -12.65 -16.70
C VAL A 471 -7.56 -14.13 -16.36
N ASP A 472 -6.65 -14.94 -16.90
CA ASP A 472 -6.60 -16.37 -16.62
C ASP A 472 -6.04 -16.65 -15.22
N GLN A 473 -5.00 -15.91 -14.80
CA GLN A 473 -4.46 -16.00 -13.44
C GLN A 473 -5.45 -15.49 -12.38
N ILE A 474 -6.20 -14.43 -12.67
CA ILE A 474 -7.12 -13.80 -11.71
C ILE A 474 -8.47 -14.54 -11.64
N ARG A 475 -8.81 -15.39 -12.60
CA ARG A 475 -10.14 -16.05 -12.73
C ARG A 475 -10.65 -16.73 -11.45
N HIS A 476 -9.76 -17.30 -10.64
CA HIS A 476 -10.12 -17.93 -9.37
C HIS A 476 -10.51 -16.93 -8.25
N ARG A 477 -10.21 -15.63 -8.42
CA ARG A 477 -10.54 -14.54 -7.48
C ARG A 477 -11.75 -13.77 -8.01
N GLN A 478 -12.96 -14.31 -7.85
CA GLN A 478 -14.19 -13.82 -8.50
C GLN A 478 -14.36 -12.30 -8.48
N LYS A 479 -14.17 -11.64 -7.32
CA LYS A 479 -14.32 -10.18 -7.19
C LYS A 479 -13.27 -9.43 -8.02
N TRP A 480 -12.03 -9.85 -7.96
CA TRP A 480 -10.93 -9.21 -8.70
C TRP A 480 -10.97 -9.53 -10.20
N TYR A 481 -11.50 -10.70 -10.56
CA TYR A 481 -11.78 -11.02 -11.96
C TYR A 481 -12.84 -10.06 -12.54
N ALA A 482 -13.94 -9.81 -11.82
CA ALA A 482 -14.92 -8.82 -12.25
C ALA A 482 -14.31 -7.40 -12.37
N VAL A 483 -13.54 -6.97 -11.39
CA VAL A 483 -12.80 -5.69 -11.43
C VAL A 483 -11.86 -5.62 -12.63
N SER A 484 -11.13 -6.70 -12.94
CA SER A 484 -10.23 -6.73 -14.10
C SER A 484 -10.98 -6.60 -15.43
N LEU A 485 -12.16 -7.19 -15.53
CA LEU A 485 -13.02 -7.02 -16.71
C LEU A 485 -13.54 -5.58 -16.84
N ASP A 486 -13.93 -4.94 -15.73
CA ASP A 486 -14.37 -3.54 -15.75
C ASP A 486 -13.24 -2.60 -16.21
N VAL A 487 -11.99 -2.85 -15.75
CA VAL A 487 -10.80 -2.13 -16.21
C VAL A 487 -10.62 -2.29 -17.73
N LEU A 488 -10.64 -3.52 -18.24
CA LEU A 488 -10.47 -3.82 -19.67
C LEU A 488 -11.60 -3.24 -20.52
N HIS A 489 -12.86 -3.36 -20.08
CA HIS A 489 -13.99 -2.76 -20.75
C HIS A 489 -13.87 -1.24 -20.83
N HIS A 490 -13.34 -0.60 -19.76
CA HIS A 490 -13.13 0.84 -19.76
C HIS A 490 -12.03 1.24 -20.75
N LEU A 491 -10.91 0.52 -20.77
CA LEU A 491 -9.81 0.69 -21.71
C LEU A 491 -10.28 0.59 -23.17
N PHE A 492 -11.06 -0.43 -23.50
CA PHE A 492 -11.55 -0.65 -24.85
C PHE A 492 -12.64 0.36 -25.28
N ARG A 493 -13.48 0.83 -24.37
CA ARG A 493 -14.49 1.88 -24.66
C ARG A 493 -13.84 3.22 -25.00
N GLN A 494 -12.72 3.54 -24.38
CA GLN A 494 -11.98 4.78 -24.67
C GLN A 494 -11.17 4.68 -25.96
N ASN A 495 -11.08 3.49 -26.57
CA ASN A 495 -10.35 3.24 -27.80
C ASN A 495 -8.88 3.72 -27.76
N VAL A 496 -8.22 3.51 -26.62
CA VAL A 496 -6.84 3.90 -26.39
C VAL A 496 -5.91 3.13 -27.33
N ALA A 497 -4.87 3.78 -27.84
CA ALA A 497 -3.85 3.17 -28.69
C ALA A 497 -2.86 2.38 -27.81
N VAL A 498 -3.15 1.10 -27.54
CA VAL A 498 -2.43 0.27 -26.55
C VAL A 498 -1.59 -0.87 -27.16
N LEU A 499 -1.69 -1.08 -28.46
CA LEU A 499 -0.97 -2.18 -29.15
C LEU A 499 0.21 -1.65 -29.95
N SER A 500 1.41 -2.14 -29.64
CA SER A 500 2.66 -1.79 -30.32
C SER A 500 2.76 -2.44 -31.69
N LEU A 501 3.18 -1.68 -32.70
CA LEU A 501 3.37 -2.17 -34.06
C LEU A 501 4.63 -3.03 -34.19
N ALA A 502 4.52 -4.14 -34.86
CA ALA A 502 5.66 -5.03 -35.13
C ALA A 502 6.78 -4.38 -35.98
N LYS A 503 6.48 -3.30 -36.73
CA LYS A 503 7.42 -2.53 -37.53
C LYS A 503 8.18 -1.47 -36.73
N ASP A 504 7.48 -0.87 -35.79
CA ASP A 504 7.98 0.22 -34.92
C ASP A 504 7.36 0.05 -33.55
N GLU A 505 8.10 -0.57 -32.65
CA GLU A 505 7.60 -0.92 -31.31
C GLU A 505 7.19 0.30 -30.48
N LYS A 506 7.69 1.50 -30.78
CA LYS A 506 7.31 2.73 -30.11
C LYS A 506 6.01 3.34 -30.62
N LYS A 507 5.49 2.85 -31.73
CA LYS A 507 4.23 3.30 -32.30
C LYS A 507 3.09 2.40 -31.87
N PHE A 508 2.16 2.96 -31.10
CA PHE A 508 0.98 2.28 -30.61
C PHE A 508 -0.25 2.57 -31.48
N ILE A 509 -1.14 1.60 -31.58
CA ILE A 509 -2.41 1.67 -32.31
C ILE A 509 -3.55 1.08 -31.47
N THR A 510 -4.78 1.36 -31.89
CA THR A 510 -5.96 0.82 -31.23
C THR A 510 -6.21 -0.65 -31.60
N VAL A 511 -6.96 -1.36 -30.77
CA VAL A 511 -7.33 -2.77 -30.99
C VAL A 511 -8.10 -2.95 -32.31
N SER A 512 -8.97 -2.00 -32.67
CA SER A 512 -9.79 -2.05 -33.90
C SER A 512 -8.99 -1.91 -35.21
N GLU A 513 -7.83 -1.25 -35.13
CA GLU A 513 -6.96 -1.03 -36.31
C GLU A 513 -5.95 -2.15 -36.54
N ALA A 514 -5.73 -2.98 -35.53
CA ALA A 514 -4.65 -3.97 -35.51
C ALA A 514 -4.94 -5.17 -36.41
N VAL A 515 -3.88 -5.71 -37.02
CA VAL A 515 -3.82 -7.05 -37.58
C VAL A 515 -3.12 -7.97 -36.60
N PHE A 516 -3.84 -8.96 -36.10
CA PHE A 516 -3.37 -9.90 -35.08
C PHE A 516 -2.62 -11.08 -35.70
N PRO A 517 -1.63 -11.69 -35.04
CA PRO A 517 -0.97 -12.91 -35.46
C PRO A 517 -1.96 -14.04 -35.78
N CYS A 518 -1.55 -15.03 -36.57
CA CYS A 518 -2.39 -16.18 -36.89
C CYS A 518 -2.72 -16.99 -35.62
N ASN A 519 -3.97 -17.46 -35.52
CA ASN A 519 -4.41 -18.41 -34.51
C ASN A 519 -4.14 -19.84 -34.98
N GLY A 520 -3.26 -20.55 -34.31
CA GLY A 520 -2.97 -21.97 -34.56
C GLY A 520 -1.48 -22.32 -34.59
N PRO A 521 -1.17 -23.61 -34.57
CA PRO A 521 0.22 -24.06 -34.62
C PRO A 521 0.81 -23.74 -35.99
N THR A 522 1.81 -22.88 -36.03
CA THR A 522 2.51 -22.44 -37.25
C THR A 522 4.01 -22.45 -36.94
N SER A 523 4.82 -22.90 -37.91
CA SER A 523 6.27 -22.95 -37.72
C SER A 523 6.88 -21.54 -37.55
N SER A 524 8.02 -21.46 -36.85
CA SER A 524 8.74 -20.21 -36.62
C SER A 524 9.10 -19.49 -37.91
N ASP A 525 9.47 -20.26 -38.96
CA ASP A 525 9.90 -19.74 -40.26
C ASP A 525 8.72 -19.11 -41.01
N ILE A 526 7.55 -19.76 -40.99
CA ILE A 526 6.30 -19.21 -41.54
C ILE A 526 5.90 -17.93 -40.83
N LEU A 527 5.93 -17.91 -39.48
CA LEU A 527 5.62 -16.71 -38.70
C LEU A 527 6.57 -15.54 -39.03
N ALA A 528 7.86 -15.83 -39.17
CA ALA A 528 8.86 -14.85 -39.55
C ALA A 528 8.63 -14.32 -40.98
N ALA A 529 8.31 -15.19 -41.95
CA ALA A 529 7.97 -14.80 -43.32
C ALA A 529 6.70 -13.94 -43.37
N ILE A 530 5.66 -14.32 -42.66
CA ILE A 530 4.41 -13.52 -42.49
C ILE A 530 4.73 -12.15 -41.94
N LYS A 531 5.50 -12.08 -40.83
CA LYS A 531 5.88 -10.81 -40.20
C LYS A 531 6.62 -9.90 -41.17
N ARG A 532 7.67 -10.40 -41.85
CA ARG A 532 8.43 -9.62 -42.82
C ARG A 532 7.55 -9.09 -43.94
N THR A 533 6.67 -9.95 -44.48
CA THR A 533 5.78 -9.61 -45.61
C THR A 533 4.75 -8.55 -45.22
N LEU A 534 4.04 -8.74 -44.10
CA LEU A 534 3.02 -7.78 -43.66
C LEU A 534 3.63 -6.42 -43.32
N VAL A 535 4.80 -6.42 -42.68
CA VAL A 535 5.54 -5.19 -42.36
C VAL A 535 5.98 -4.48 -43.65
N SER A 536 6.48 -5.19 -44.66
CA SER A 536 6.88 -4.59 -45.95
C SER A 536 5.70 -4.07 -46.76
N CYS A 537 4.53 -4.69 -46.64
CA CYS A 537 3.27 -4.23 -47.23
C CYS A 537 2.59 -3.07 -46.46
N GLY A 538 3.15 -2.64 -45.35
CA GLY A 538 2.60 -1.54 -44.54
C GLY A 538 1.38 -1.89 -43.72
N GLU A 539 1.09 -3.19 -43.53
CA GLU A 539 -0.02 -3.62 -42.67
C GLU A 539 0.28 -3.37 -41.21
N LYS A 540 -0.78 -3.09 -40.44
CA LYS A 540 -0.71 -2.76 -38.99
C LYS A 540 -0.59 -4.04 -38.15
N LEU A 541 0.41 -4.87 -38.42
CA LEU A 541 0.66 -6.07 -37.63
C LEU A 541 1.13 -5.71 -36.23
N VAL A 542 0.58 -6.37 -35.23
CA VAL A 542 0.97 -6.23 -33.82
C VAL A 542 1.67 -7.48 -33.31
N THR A 543 2.52 -7.29 -32.30
CA THR A 543 3.12 -8.39 -31.52
C THR A 543 2.68 -8.22 -30.09
N LEU A 544 2.07 -9.25 -29.49
CA LEU A 544 1.55 -9.17 -28.14
C LEU A 544 1.76 -10.48 -27.37
N PRO A 545 1.92 -10.41 -26.03
CA PRO A 545 1.96 -11.57 -25.16
C PRO A 545 0.63 -12.34 -25.15
N GLY A 546 0.69 -13.64 -24.81
CA GLY A 546 -0.50 -14.49 -24.69
C GLY A 546 -1.53 -13.99 -23.67
N SER A 547 -1.07 -13.42 -22.55
CA SER A 547 -1.95 -12.81 -21.52
C SER A 547 -2.77 -11.64 -22.09
N VAL A 548 -2.16 -10.77 -22.89
CA VAL A 548 -2.85 -9.66 -23.57
C VAL A 548 -3.84 -10.15 -24.61
N ALA A 549 -3.46 -11.17 -25.39
CA ALA A 549 -4.36 -11.82 -26.32
C ALA A 549 -5.58 -12.44 -25.61
N GLY A 550 -5.36 -13.08 -24.45
CA GLY A 550 -6.41 -13.60 -23.58
C GLY A 550 -7.35 -12.51 -23.06
N ALA A 551 -6.80 -11.40 -22.60
CA ALA A 551 -7.57 -10.24 -22.11
C ALA A 551 -8.45 -9.63 -23.23
N ILE A 552 -7.90 -9.49 -24.46
CA ILE A 552 -8.67 -9.00 -25.61
C ILE A 552 -9.79 -9.99 -25.97
N LYS A 553 -9.49 -11.29 -25.97
CA LYS A 553 -10.49 -12.33 -26.25
C LYS A 553 -11.65 -12.31 -25.25
N GLU A 554 -11.36 -12.09 -23.97
CA GLU A 554 -12.35 -12.13 -22.88
C GLU A 554 -13.21 -10.87 -22.83
N ALA A 555 -12.58 -9.69 -23.02
CA ALA A 555 -13.24 -8.43 -22.69
C ALA A 555 -13.52 -7.49 -23.88
N TYR A 556 -12.96 -7.76 -25.09
CA TYR A 556 -13.21 -6.87 -26.23
C TYR A 556 -14.61 -7.08 -26.83
N PRO A 557 -15.48 -6.06 -26.86
CA PRO A 557 -16.91 -6.23 -27.24
C PRO A 557 -17.13 -6.76 -28.66
N HIS A 558 -16.20 -6.48 -29.57
CA HIS A 558 -16.27 -6.84 -30.99
C HIS A 558 -15.17 -7.84 -31.40
N PHE A 559 -14.87 -8.79 -30.53
CA PHE A 559 -13.78 -9.77 -30.75
C PHE A 559 -13.90 -10.48 -32.11
N SER A 560 -15.12 -10.85 -32.53
CA SER A 560 -15.36 -11.54 -33.80
C SER A 560 -15.06 -10.71 -35.05
N THR A 561 -14.90 -9.38 -34.91
CA THR A 561 -14.60 -8.47 -36.02
C THR A 561 -13.10 -8.18 -36.16
N LEU A 562 -12.29 -8.68 -35.24
CA LEU A 562 -10.84 -8.47 -35.27
C LEU A 562 -10.18 -9.15 -36.48
N LYS A 563 -9.20 -8.47 -37.03
CA LYS A 563 -8.47 -8.96 -38.24
C LYS A 563 -7.32 -9.86 -37.81
N TYR A 564 -7.47 -11.16 -37.93
CA TYR A 564 -6.39 -12.12 -37.76
C TYR A 564 -5.72 -12.45 -39.06
N VAL A 565 -4.41 -12.72 -39.01
CA VAL A 565 -3.70 -13.25 -40.16
C VAL A 565 -4.25 -14.64 -40.52
N THR A 566 -4.89 -14.74 -41.67
CA THR A 566 -5.44 -15.96 -42.23
C THR A 566 -4.88 -16.16 -43.64
N PRO A 567 -4.89 -17.41 -44.20
CA PRO A 567 -4.53 -17.64 -45.59
C PRO A 567 -5.26 -16.72 -46.56
N ALA A 568 -6.56 -16.47 -46.33
CA ALA A 568 -7.37 -15.59 -47.18
C ALA A 568 -6.90 -14.12 -47.11
N LEU A 569 -6.67 -13.58 -45.89
CA LEU A 569 -6.14 -12.22 -45.72
C LEU A 569 -4.78 -12.06 -46.39
N LEU A 570 -3.90 -13.05 -46.25
CA LEU A 570 -2.56 -13.00 -46.85
C LEU A 570 -2.64 -13.02 -48.40
N ARG A 571 -3.54 -13.85 -48.99
CA ARG A 571 -3.78 -13.83 -50.44
C ARG A 571 -4.24 -12.45 -50.93
N ASP A 572 -5.15 -11.81 -50.22
CA ASP A 572 -5.66 -10.50 -50.59
C ASP A 572 -4.58 -9.40 -50.49
N ILE A 573 -3.73 -9.46 -49.48
CA ILE A 573 -2.60 -8.52 -49.31
C ILE A 573 -1.60 -8.72 -50.44
N LEU A 574 -1.25 -9.96 -50.75
CA LEU A 574 -0.31 -10.28 -51.85
C LEU A 574 -0.83 -9.86 -53.22
N ARG A 575 -2.15 -9.96 -53.48
CA ARG A 575 -2.75 -9.46 -54.71
C ARG A 575 -2.69 -7.94 -54.80
N ARG A 576 -2.92 -7.24 -53.72
CA ARG A 576 -2.90 -5.76 -53.70
C ARG A 576 -1.50 -5.17 -53.82
N ASN A 577 -0.50 -5.78 -53.15
CA ASN A 577 0.83 -5.21 -53.07
C ASN A 577 1.85 -5.88 -54.00
N GLY A 578 1.51 -7.02 -54.60
CA GLY A 578 2.43 -7.83 -55.40
C GLY A 578 3.42 -8.64 -54.53
N VAL A 579 4.20 -9.52 -55.18
CA VAL A 579 5.15 -10.40 -54.47
C VAL A 579 6.61 -10.09 -54.77
N HIS A 580 6.89 -8.98 -55.47
CA HIS A 580 8.23 -8.60 -55.92
C HIS A 580 9.17 -8.20 -54.78
N LEU A 581 8.65 -7.81 -53.67
CA LEU A 581 9.41 -7.43 -52.46
C LEU A 581 9.72 -8.62 -51.53
N ILE A 582 9.27 -9.84 -51.87
CA ILE A 582 9.36 -11.02 -51.01
C ILE A 582 10.53 -11.89 -51.47
N SER A 583 11.37 -12.35 -50.52
CA SER A 583 12.47 -13.29 -50.82
C SER A 583 11.95 -14.64 -51.36
N LYS A 584 12.82 -15.43 -52.01
CA LYS A 584 12.42 -16.74 -52.51
C LYS A 584 12.05 -17.70 -51.38
N GLU A 585 12.82 -17.67 -50.29
CA GLU A 585 12.59 -18.49 -49.09
C GLU A 585 11.26 -18.13 -48.46
N ASP A 586 10.98 -16.82 -48.29
CA ASP A 586 9.71 -16.36 -47.72
C ASP A 586 8.52 -16.75 -48.60
N LYS A 587 8.64 -16.70 -49.92
CA LYS A 587 7.55 -17.15 -50.84
C LYS A 587 7.18 -18.61 -50.61
N LEU A 588 8.15 -19.49 -50.37
CA LEU A 588 7.87 -20.89 -50.08
C LEU A 588 7.15 -21.08 -48.75
N SER A 589 7.65 -20.43 -47.68
CA SER A 589 7.03 -20.48 -46.37
C SER A 589 5.61 -19.89 -46.36
N LEU A 590 5.40 -18.78 -47.10
CA LEU A 590 4.07 -18.18 -47.28
C LEU A 590 3.13 -19.04 -48.08
N LEU A 591 3.64 -19.73 -49.11
CA LEU A 591 2.84 -20.64 -49.91
C LEU A 591 2.32 -21.82 -49.09
N GLU A 592 3.17 -22.40 -48.24
CA GLU A 592 2.76 -23.45 -47.30
C GLU A 592 1.60 -22.97 -46.41
N PHE A 593 1.72 -21.78 -45.81
CA PHE A 593 0.65 -21.19 -45.00
C PHE A 593 -0.62 -20.93 -45.84
N ILE A 594 -0.49 -20.39 -47.02
CA ILE A 594 -1.63 -20.06 -47.91
C ILE A 594 -2.38 -21.33 -48.36
N LEU A 595 -1.68 -22.45 -48.52
CA LEU A 595 -2.28 -23.73 -48.89
C LEU A 595 -3.00 -24.43 -47.76
N SER A 596 -2.74 -24.05 -46.51
CA SER A 596 -3.27 -24.73 -45.31
C SER A 596 -4.79 -24.72 -45.19
N ASP A 597 -5.50 -23.79 -45.86
CA ASP A 597 -6.98 -23.72 -45.84
C ASP A 597 -7.65 -24.51 -46.95
N GLY A 598 -6.90 -25.17 -47.85
CA GLY A 598 -7.40 -26.01 -48.93
C GLY A 598 -8.12 -25.26 -50.07
N LYS A 599 -8.08 -23.92 -50.09
CA LYS A 599 -8.76 -23.11 -51.09
C LYS A 599 -7.91 -22.84 -52.34
N TYR A 600 -7.52 -23.88 -53.03
CA TYR A 600 -6.56 -23.81 -54.14
C TYR A 600 -7.02 -22.93 -55.31
N ARG A 601 -8.34 -22.85 -55.61
CA ARG A 601 -8.90 -21.99 -56.66
C ARG A 601 -8.64 -20.50 -56.40
N GLU A 602 -8.46 -20.11 -55.16
CA GLU A 602 -8.16 -18.73 -54.77
C GLU A 602 -6.69 -18.35 -55.02
N LEU A 603 -5.82 -19.27 -55.46
CA LEU A 603 -4.42 -19.00 -55.84
C LEU A 603 -4.29 -18.36 -57.22
N LYS A 604 -5.31 -18.47 -58.07
CA LYS A 604 -5.31 -17.95 -59.44
C LYS A 604 -4.81 -16.49 -59.48
N GLY A 605 -3.83 -16.26 -60.34
CA GLY A 605 -3.21 -14.96 -60.54
C GLY A 605 -2.11 -14.58 -59.56
N LEU A 606 -1.88 -15.37 -58.49
CA LEU A 606 -0.76 -15.12 -57.58
C LEU A 606 0.56 -15.66 -58.16
N PRO A 607 1.63 -14.83 -58.27
CA PRO A 607 2.90 -15.24 -58.82
C PRO A 607 3.77 -15.96 -57.76
N MET A 608 3.26 -17.07 -57.23
CA MET A 608 3.88 -17.86 -56.14
C MET A 608 4.06 -19.34 -56.49
N LEU A 609 3.76 -19.76 -57.72
CA LEU A 609 4.00 -21.11 -58.17
C LEU A 609 5.50 -21.31 -58.37
N PRO A 610 6.20 -22.13 -57.55
CA PRO A 610 7.63 -22.35 -57.68
C PRO A 610 7.93 -23.26 -58.90
N LEU A 611 8.96 -22.92 -59.68
CA LEU A 611 9.45 -23.72 -60.80
C LEU A 611 10.79 -24.36 -60.42
N SER A 612 11.17 -25.42 -61.17
CA SER A 612 12.41 -26.18 -60.99
C SER A 612 13.69 -25.33 -61.17
N ASP A 613 13.61 -24.23 -61.93
CA ASP A 613 14.72 -23.28 -62.15
C ASP A 613 14.84 -22.25 -60.97
N GLY A 614 14.00 -22.38 -59.93
CA GLY A 614 13.95 -21.45 -58.76
C GLY A 614 13.27 -20.13 -59.05
N SER A 615 12.59 -19.97 -60.20
CA SER A 615 11.71 -18.83 -60.48
C SER A 615 10.29 -19.08 -59.97
N PHE A 616 9.48 -18.03 -60.00
CA PHE A 616 8.06 -18.11 -59.61
C PHE A 616 7.18 -17.60 -60.74
N ARG A 617 6.05 -18.31 -60.99
CA ARG A 617 5.02 -17.91 -61.96
C ARG A 617 3.66 -17.73 -61.25
N SER A 618 2.73 -17.08 -61.95
CA SER A 618 1.35 -17.00 -61.51
C SER A 618 0.62 -18.32 -61.69
N PHE A 619 -0.23 -18.70 -60.73
CA PHE A 619 -1.16 -19.79 -60.88
C PHE A 619 -2.18 -19.46 -61.98
N THR A 620 -2.41 -20.37 -62.93
CA THR A 620 -3.33 -20.18 -64.07
C THR A 620 -4.23 -21.41 -64.26
N ASP A 621 -5.40 -21.22 -64.87
CA ASP A 621 -6.32 -22.32 -65.24
C ASP A 621 -6.08 -22.81 -66.71
N ARG A 622 -5.11 -22.29 -67.45
CA ARG A 622 -4.92 -22.64 -68.81
C ARG A 622 -4.15 -23.96 -68.94
N ASP A 623 -4.75 -24.95 -69.59
CA ASP A 623 -4.17 -26.26 -69.85
C ASP A 623 -2.89 -26.22 -70.68
N GLU A 624 -2.57 -25.09 -71.30
CA GLU A 624 -1.41 -24.89 -72.17
C GLU A 624 -0.10 -24.54 -71.46
N ASP A 625 -0.19 -24.20 -70.19
CA ASP A 625 0.97 -23.80 -69.34
C ASP A 625 1.49 -25.03 -68.57
N THR A 626 2.29 -25.88 -69.17
CA THR A 626 3.01 -26.91 -68.42
C THR A 626 4.13 -26.30 -67.61
N ALA A 627 3.94 -26.29 -66.30
CA ALA A 627 4.93 -25.87 -65.30
C ALA A 627 5.54 -27.11 -64.64
N LEU A 628 6.88 -27.20 -64.59
CA LEU A 628 7.59 -28.22 -63.84
C LEU A 628 7.60 -27.80 -62.35
N ILE A 629 6.91 -28.58 -61.52
CA ILE A 629 6.86 -28.38 -60.04
C ILE A 629 8.05 -29.16 -59.44
N ASP A 630 8.74 -28.55 -58.49
CA ASP A 630 9.75 -29.24 -57.70
C ASP A 630 9.05 -30.22 -56.74
N SER A 631 8.99 -31.51 -57.19
CA SER A 631 8.28 -32.57 -56.46
C SER A 631 8.92 -32.93 -55.10
N ASP A 632 10.19 -32.58 -54.91
CA ASP A 632 10.92 -32.90 -53.67
C ASP A 632 10.58 -31.95 -52.53
N ARG A 633 10.11 -30.74 -52.86
CA ARG A 633 9.70 -29.74 -51.88
C ARG A 633 8.18 -29.69 -51.62
N PHE A 634 7.38 -30.21 -52.57
CA PHE A 634 5.91 -30.25 -52.44
C PHE A 634 5.43 -31.66 -52.77
N PRO A 635 5.48 -32.63 -51.84
CA PRO A 635 4.88 -33.94 -52.02
C PRO A 635 3.38 -33.78 -52.31
N ARG A 636 2.87 -34.60 -53.27
CA ARG A 636 1.49 -34.57 -53.78
C ARG A 636 0.41 -34.73 -52.71
#